data_1182080ed1836315beaaa5650e65202d
#
_entry.id   1182080ed1836315beaaa5650e65202d
#
_cell.length_a   1.000
_cell.length_b   1.000
_cell.length_c   1.000
_cell.angle_alpha   90.00
_cell.angle_beta   90.00
_cell.angle_gamma   90.00
#
_symmetry.space_group_name_H-M   'P 1'
#
loop_
_entity.id
_entity.type
_entity.pdbx_description
1 polymer ?
#
loop_
_entity_poly.entity_id
_entity_poly.type
_entity_poly.pdbx_seq_one_letter_code
_entity_poly.pdbx_strand_id
1 'polypeptide(L)'
;MMIMGRPDRASARPPRRGIAILTAVLCAVALATSSAAAVPAGSDPGQDKRKVDAQVDRLKDQLDETSSDLSAAYTALQTTQNKLPAARTVLEKAQNAAAAADRANSVAAQELEAAQASEKKAEDKLTSTTKAVASSRTRVAQFAAQIYQEQGFGQLDMALSSTDPQQFADRIALVDTVMDVQSQTMDRLATEQASLTALEDHLSALRADSAEKKKKAEAALKRAQSARDAAAEAKAQLDALASQQAAQAQSVAGKLAAEKARLASMQAEQSRLQKVLAQRAAEAKRRAEAAARRAAAKRHQSSGGTGSSGSSGSSGGSSESSSGTGYLSRPVHTGWVSSEFGMRFHPILHYWRLHSGRDYAVPCGTPVYAAANGTVISAGWGGGYGNRVVIDHGYVSGVGLASTYNHLTRIVKHGGSVKRGQLIAYSGTTGSSTGCHLHFETLNNGDFVDPRRWL
;
A
#
# COMPACT_ATOMS: atom_id res chain seq x y z
N MET A 1 -53.83 -31.49 -33.05
CA MET A 1 -54.45 -30.26 -32.56
C MET A 1 -54.20 -30.19 -31.07
N MET A 2 -53.51 -29.23 -30.63
CA MET A 2 -53.18 -28.71 -29.31
C MET A 2 -51.68 -28.61 -29.09
N ILE A 3 -51.23 -27.38 -29.23
CA ILE A 3 -49.92 -26.82 -28.99
C ILE A 3 -49.84 -26.61 -27.48
N MET A 4 -48.81 -27.16 -26.80
CA MET A 4 -48.45 -26.76 -25.45
C MET A 4 -47.10 -26.05 -25.45
N GLY A 5 -47.13 -24.77 -25.09
CA GLY A 5 -45.98 -23.87 -25.02
C GLY A 5 -45.03 -24.22 -23.89
N ARG A 6 -43.76 -23.96 -24.11
CA ARG A 6 -42.68 -23.97 -23.12
C ARG A 6 -42.79 -22.71 -22.27
N PRO A 7 -42.60 -22.75 -20.93
CA PRO A 7 -42.39 -21.56 -20.14
C PRO A 7 -40.94 -21.11 -20.21
N ASP A 8 -40.78 -19.82 -20.46
CA ASP A 8 -39.55 -19.05 -20.34
C ASP A 8 -38.93 -19.16 -18.94
N ARG A 9 -37.66 -19.55 -18.84
CA ARG A 9 -36.85 -19.42 -17.67
C ARG A 9 -36.28 -17.99 -17.64
N ALA A 10 -36.93 -17.10 -16.87
CA ALA A 10 -36.38 -15.83 -16.44
C ALA A 10 -35.14 -16.07 -15.56
N SER A 11 -33.99 -15.67 -16.04
CA SER A 11 -32.74 -15.62 -15.28
C SER A 11 -32.81 -14.48 -14.26
N ALA A 12 -33.06 -14.79 -13.00
CA ALA A 12 -32.95 -13.85 -11.89
C ALA A 12 -31.47 -13.50 -11.64
N ARG A 13 -31.07 -12.27 -11.98
CA ARG A 13 -29.82 -11.66 -11.53
C ARG A 13 -29.94 -11.31 -10.05
N PRO A 14 -28.93 -11.62 -9.19
CA PRO A 14 -28.94 -11.20 -7.80
C PRO A 14 -28.71 -9.67 -7.71
N PRO A 15 -29.29 -8.99 -6.71
CA PRO A 15 -29.18 -7.54 -6.57
C PRO A 15 -27.74 -7.14 -6.13
N ARG A 16 -27.10 -6.32 -6.95
CA ARG A 16 -25.90 -5.57 -6.57
C ARG A 16 -26.26 -4.49 -5.53
N ARG A 17 -26.23 -4.84 -4.26
CA ARG A 17 -26.28 -3.87 -3.15
C ARG A 17 -24.98 -4.01 -2.37
N GLY A 18 -24.11 -2.99 -2.43
CA GLY A 18 -22.99 -2.91 -1.50
C GLY A 18 -21.71 -2.26 -1.95
N ILE A 19 -21.71 -1.33 -2.92
CA ILE A 19 -20.45 -0.60 -3.30
C ILE A 19 -20.64 0.94 -3.37
N ALA A 20 -21.75 1.48 -2.91
CA ALA A 20 -22.06 2.92 -3.11
C ALA A 20 -21.64 3.86 -1.95
N ILE A 21 -21.10 3.38 -0.82
CA ILE A 21 -20.77 4.24 0.35
C ILE A 21 -19.26 4.51 0.49
N LEU A 22 -18.39 3.78 -0.21
CA LEU A 22 -16.93 3.97 -0.10
C LEU A 22 -16.35 5.03 -1.03
N THR A 23 -17.12 5.55 -1.98
CA THR A 23 -16.63 6.52 -2.99
C THR A 23 -16.60 7.97 -2.50
N ALA A 24 -17.39 8.33 -1.49
CA ALA A 24 -17.45 9.73 -1.02
C ALA A 24 -16.27 10.14 -0.11
N VAL A 25 -15.64 9.21 0.61
CA VAL A 25 -14.47 9.49 1.46
C VAL A 25 -13.17 9.43 0.66
N LEU A 26 -13.15 8.67 -0.44
CA LEU A 26 -11.98 8.58 -1.32
C LEU A 26 -11.77 9.82 -2.20
N CYS A 27 -12.84 10.59 -2.52
CA CYS A 27 -12.70 11.80 -3.34
C CYS A 27 -12.01 12.96 -2.63
N ALA A 28 -12.06 13.04 -1.29
CA ALA A 28 -11.40 14.12 -0.55
C ALA A 28 -9.87 13.91 -0.39
N VAL A 29 -9.38 12.67 -0.53
CA VAL A 29 -7.95 12.35 -0.43
C VAL A 29 -7.29 12.21 -1.81
N ALA A 30 -8.09 12.00 -2.88
CA ALA A 30 -7.57 11.77 -4.24
C ALA A 30 -7.19 13.06 -4.99
N LEU A 31 -7.53 14.25 -4.51
CA LEU A 31 -7.25 15.52 -5.20
C LEU A 31 -5.84 16.08 -4.95
N ALA A 32 -5.01 15.44 -4.13
CA ALA A 32 -3.62 15.85 -3.91
C ALA A 32 -2.59 15.04 -4.73
N THR A 33 -3.02 14.18 -5.67
CA THR A 33 -2.11 13.35 -6.48
C THR A 33 -2.22 13.59 -7.98
N SER A 34 -2.38 14.82 -8.42
CA SER A 34 -2.19 15.17 -9.83
C SER A 34 -0.72 15.49 -10.11
N SER A 35 0.13 14.53 -9.93
CA SER A 35 1.43 14.38 -10.63
C SER A 35 1.85 12.91 -10.55
N ALA A 36 1.06 12.04 -11.21
CA ALA A 36 1.56 10.73 -11.59
C ALA A 36 2.57 10.96 -12.72
N ALA A 37 3.80 11.34 -12.37
CA ALA A 37 4.93 11.11 -13.24
C ALA A 37 4.98 9.60 -13.46
N ALA A 38 4.86 9.19 -14.71
CA ALA A 38 5.07 7.81 -15.14
C ALA A 38 6.37 7.31 -14.51
N VAL A 39 6.26 6.32 -13.63
CA VAL A 39 7.43 5.65 -13.04
C VAL A 39 8.10 4.89 -14.18
N PRO A 40 9.32 5.23 -14.60
CA PRO A 40 10.03 4.42 -15.58
C PRO A 40 10.24 3.02 -14.98
N ALA A 41 9.94 2.00 -15.76
CA ALA A 41 10.19 0.60 -15.43
C ALA A 41 11.71 0.43 -15.19
N GLY A 42 12.14 0.36 -13.93
CA GLY A 42 13.56 0.20 -13.57
C GLY A 42 14.01 0.90 -12.30
N SER A 43 13.10 1.42 -11.43
CA SER A 43 13.54 2.03 -10.18
C SER A 43 14.00 0.99 -9.16
N ASP A 44 15.18 1.21 -8.61
CA ASP A 44 15.74 0.43 -7.50
C ASP A 44 14.83 0.54 -6.27
N PRO A 45 14.33 -0.58 -5.69
CA PRO A 45 13.45 -0.57 -4.50
C PRO A 45 14.02 0.22 -3.32
N GLY A 46 15.37 0.34 -3.23
CA GLY A 46 16.06 1.14 -2.23
C GLY A 46 15.91 2.65 -2.43
N GLN A 47 15.79 3.12 -3.68
CA GLN A 47 15.56 4.54 -3.97
C GLN A 47 14.12 4.95 -3.73
N ASP A 48 13.17 4.09 -4.02
CA ASP A 48 11.75 4.36 -3.77
C ASP A 48 11.45 4.42 -2.27
N LYS A 49 12.09 3.54 -1.47
CA LYS A 49 12.02 3.62 -0.01
C LYS A 49 12.54 4.95 0.53
N ARG A 50 13.72 5.42 0.08
CA ARG A 50 14.31 6.70 0.52
C ARG A 50 13.42 7.90 0.15
N LYS A 51 12.75 7.88 -1.01
CA LYS A 51 11.79 8.92 -1.43
C LYS A 51 10.56 8.93 -0.51
N VAL A 52 10.03 7.76 -0.16
CA VAL A 52 8.90 7.63 0.76
C VAL A 52 9.29 8.07 2.17
N ASP A 53 10.45 7.66 2.69
CA ASP A 53 10.94 8.06 4.01
C ASP A 53 11.12 9.59 4.07
N ALA A 54 11.74 10.21 3.05
CA ALA A 54 11.90 11.67 2.97
C ALA A 54 10.56 12.43 2.79
N GLN A 55 9.53 11.80 2.23
CA GLN A 55 8.19 12.35 2.12
C GLN A 55 7.45 12.27 3.46
N VAL A 56 7.63 11.17 4.18
CA VAL A 56 7.12 10.97 5.53
C VAL A 56 7.72 11.97 6.53
N ASP A 57 9.03 12.20 6.48
CA ASP A 57 9.71 13.16 7.36
C ASP A 57 9.24 14.60 7.08
N ARG A 58 9.14 14.99 5.80
CA ARG A 58 8.54 16.29 5.44
C ARG A 58 7.08 16.44 5.91
N LEU A 59 6.30 15.36 5.89
CA LEU A 59 4.92 15.37 6.37
C LEU A 59 4.87 15.53 7.90
N LYS A 60 5.79 14.91 8.64
CA LYS A 60 5.91 15.07 10.10
C LYS A 60 6.21 16.51 10.48
N ASP A 61 7.16 17.15 9.79
CA ASP A 61 7.52 18.55 10.04
C ASP A 61 6.36 19.52 9.77
N GLN A 62 5.45 19.17 8.85
CA GLN A 62 4.25 19.95 8.54
C GLN A 62 3.08 19.72 9.52
N LEU A 63 3.18 18.72 10.41
CA LEU A 63 2.12 18.31 11.32
C LEU A 63 2.32 18.84 12.77
N ASP A 64 3.19 19.79 12.96
CA ASP A 64 3.68 20.29 14.25
C ASP A 64 2.62 20.57 15.34
N GLU A 65 1.38 20.84 14.99
CA GLU A 65 0.29 21.08 15.94
C GLU A 65 -0.84 20.04 15.90
N THR A 66 -0.63 18.98 15.15
CA THR A 66 -1.59 17.88 15.06
C THR A 66 -1.27 16.84 16.12
N SER A 67 -2.27 16.15 16.65
CA SER A 67 -2.00 15.07 17.60
C SER A 67 -1.08 14.01 16.97
N SER A 68 -0.10 13.54 17.74
CA SER A 68 0.83 12.48 17.30
C SER A 68 0.11 11.24 16.76
N ASP A 69 -1.04 10.93 17.32
CA ASP A 69 -1.90 9.83 16.91
C ASP A 69 -2.49 9.99 15.51
N LEU A 70 -2.92 11.20 15.14
CA LEU A 70 -3.44 11.47 13.79
C LEU A 70 -2.31 11.43 12.76
N SER A 71 -1.16 12.00 13.11
CA SER A 71 0.05 11.97 12.28
C SER A 71 0.51 10.54 11.99
N ALA A 72 0.59 9.69 13.02
CA ALA A 72 0.96 8.28 12.88
C ALA A 72 -0.05 7.51 12.02
N ALA A 73 -1.36 7.71 12.23
CA ALA A 73 -2.39 7.05 11.44
C ALA A 73 -2.35 7.45 9.96
N TYR A 74 -2.12 8.74 9.68
CA TYR A 74 -2.00 9.25 8.32
C TYR A 74 -0.76 8.68 7.61
N THR A 75 0.38 8.63 8.30
CA THR A 75 1.62 8.03 7.79
C THR A 75 1.45 6.55 7.47
N ALA A 76 0.78 5.80 8.34
CA ALA A 76 0.47 4.39 8.12
C ALA A 76 -0.42 4.19 6.87
N LEU A 77 -1.45 5.02 6.70
CA LEU A 77 -2.33 5.00 5.54
C LEU A 77 -1.55 5.27 4.24
N GLN A 78 -0.72 6.31 4.21
CA GLN A 78 0.12 6.65 3.05
C GLN A 78 1.09 5.51 2.70
N THR A 79 1.71 4.91 3.71
CA THR A 79 2.62 3.77 3.50
C THR A 79 1.90 2.59 2.84
N THR A 80 0.67 2.27 3.27
CA THR A 80 -0.12 1.20 2.68
C THR A 80 -0.59 1.55 1.28
N GLN A 81 -1.03 2.78 1.03
CA GLN A 81 -1.42 3.26 -0.30
C GLN A 81 -0.27 3.14 -1.31
N ASN A 82 0.96 3.47 -0.91
CA ASN A 82 2.14 3.38 -1.76
C ASN A 82 2.53 1.94 -2.14
N LYS A 83 2.10 0.93 -1.35
CA LYS A 83 2.33 -0.50 -1.66
C LYS A 83 1.33 -1.08 -2.66
N LEU A 84 0.11 -0.54 -2.75
CA LEU A 84 -0.95 -1.08 -3.59
C LEU A 84 -0.62 -1.17 -5.09
N PRO A 85 0.00 -0.16 -5.73
CA PRO A 85 0.37 -0.27 -7.15
C PRO A 85 1.33 -1.43 -7.42
N ALA A 86 2.34 -1.61 -6.57
CA ALA A 86 3.29 -2.71 -6.70
C ALA A 86 2.61 -4.07 -6.54
N ALA A 87 1.72 -4.22 -5.55
CA ALA A 87 0.96 -5.45 -5.34
C ALA A 87 0.04 -5.78 -6.54
N ARG A 88 -0.59 -4.76 -7.15
CA ARG A 88 -1.40 -4.93 -8.39
C ARG A 88 -0.55 -5.44 -9.55
N THR A 89 0.64 -4.88 -9.75
CA THR A 89 1.57 -5.32 -10.79
C THR A 89 2.04 -6.75 -10.55
N VAL A 90 2.28 -7.16 -9.30
CA VAL A 90 2.63 -8.54 -8.95
C VAL A 90 1.48 -9.48 -9.29
N LEU A 91 0.24 -9.14 -8.93
CA LEU A 91 -0.94 -9.93 -9.27
C LEU A 91 -1.12 -10.06 -10.78
N GLU A 92 -1.01 -8.98 -11.53
CA GLU A 92 -1.13 -9.00 -13.00
C GLU A 92 -0.09 -9.92 -13.64
N LYS A 93 1.18 -9.83 -13.23
CA LYS A 93 2.25 -10.71 -13.69
C LYS A 93 1.96 -12.19 -13.35
N ALA A 94 1.50 -12.47 -12.14
CA ALA A 94 1.16 -13.82 -11.71
C ALA A 94 -0.04 -14.39 -12.49
N GLN A 95 -1.06 -13.59 -12.74
CA GLN A 95 -2.21 -13.99 -13.57
C GLN A 95 -1.80 -14.27 -15.03
N ASN A 96 -0.96 -13.44 -15.61
CA ASN A 96 -0.44 -13.64 -16.96
C ASN A 96 0.42 -14.91 -17.05
N ALA A 97 1.25 -15.17 -16.04
CA ALA A 97 2.04 -16.40 -15.93
C ALA A 97 1.16 -17.65 -15.79
N ALA A 98 0.10 -17.59 -14.97
CA ALA A 98 -0.87 -18.68 -14.84
C ALA A 98 -1.58 -18.97 -16.16
N ALA A 99 -2.06 -17.93 -16.84
CA ALA A 99 -2.71 -18.09 -18.15
C ALA A 99 -1.77 -18.65 -19.23
N ALA A 100 -0.49 -18.28 -19.21
CA ALA A 100 0.52 -18.85 -20.11
C ALA A 100 0.82 -20.32 -19.78
N ALA A 101 0.93 -20.66 -18.49
CA ALA A 101 1.16 -22.03 -18.05
C ALA A 101 -0.05 -22.94 -18.35
N ASP A 102 -1.27 -22.42 -18.21
CA ASP A 102 -2.50 -23.15 -18.57
C ASP A 102 -2.56 -23.46 -20.07
N ARG A 103 -2.19 -22.50 -20.92
CA ARG A 103 -2.09 -22.75 -22.38
C ARG A 103 -1.02 -23.80 -22.69
N ALA A 104 0.15 -23.71 -22.07
CA ALA A 104 1.22 -24.70 -22.27
C ALA A 104 0.80 -26.10 -21.81
N ASN A 105 0.09 -26.20 -20.67
CA ASN A 105 -0.47 -27.47 -20.21
C ASN A 105 -1.50 -28.06 -21.18
N SER A 106 -2.40 -27.24 -21.73
CA SER A 106 -3.38 -27.66 -22.73
C SER A 106 -2.70 -28.21 -23.99
N VAL A 107 -1.66 -27.52 -24.48
CA VAL A 107 -0.89 -28.00 -25.67
C VAL A 107 -0.19 -29.33 -25.35
N ALA A 108 0.48 -29.44 -24.22
CA ALA A 108 1.19 -30.66 -23.82
C ALA A 108 0.23 -31.84 -23.64
N ALA A 109 -0.97 -31.61 -23.12
CA ALA A 109 -2.02 -32.65 -23.02
C ALA A 109 -2.50 -33.12 -24.40
N GLN A 110 -2.72 -32.19 -25.33
CA GLN A 110 -3.12 -32.54 -26.72
C GLN A 110 -2.01 -33.31 -27.45
N GLU A 111 -0.75 -32.92 -27.28
CA GLU A 111 0.39 -33.64 -27.85
C GLU A 111 0.50 -35.07 -27.31
N LEU A 112 0.28 -35.25 -26.00
CA LEU A 112 0.25 -36.57 -25.38
C LEU A 112 -0.89 -37.43 -25.90
N GLU A 113 -2.08 -36.88 -26.02
CA GLU A 113 -3.24 -37.58 -26.58
C GLU A 113 -2.99 -38.04 -28.03
N ALA A 114 -2.42 -37.16 -28.86
CA ALA A 114 -2.06 -37.50 -30.25
C ALA A 114 -0.99 -38.58 -30.32
N ALA A 115 0.03 -38.55 -29.47
CA ALA A 115 1.08 -39.57 -29.38
C ALA A 115 0.48 -40.94 -28.96
N GLN A 116 -0.35 -40.96 -27.95
CA GLN A 116 -1.06 -42.19 -27.50
C GLN A 116 -1.98 -42.76 -28.52
N ALA A 117 -2.71 -41.93 -29.27
CA ALA A 117 -3.56 -42.36 -30.38
C ALA A 117 -2.73 -42.99 -31.52
N SER A 118 -1.54 -42.43 -31.81
CA SER A 118 -0.62 -42.96 -32.81
C SER A 118 -0.01 -44.30 -32.38
N GLU A 119 0.40 -44.39 -31.11
CA GLU A 119 0.90 -45.63 -30.51
C GLU A 119 -0.15 -46.73 -30.60
N LYS A 120 -1.39 -46.46 -30.17
CA LYS A 120 -2.49 -47.42 -30.23
C LYS A 120 -2.78 -47.89 -31.65
N LYS A 121 -2.80 -46.98 -32.64
CA LYS A 121 -2.99 -47.33 -34.06
C LYS A 121 -1.89 -48.27 -34.58
N ALA A 122 -0.62 -48.03 -34.13
CA ALA A 122 0.48 -48.91 -34.50
C ALA A 122 0.38 -50.29 -33.83
N GLU A 123 -0.06 -50.36 -32.57
CA GLU A 123 -0.35 -51.65 -31.87
C GLU A 123 -1.45 -52.45 -32.53
N ASP A 124 -2.54 -51.82 -32.92
CA ASP A 124 -3.66 -52.46 -33.65
C ASP A 124 -3.17 -52.98 -34.99
N LYS A 125 -2.33 -52.19 -35.72
CA LYS A 125 -1.73 -52.61 -36.99
C LYS A 125 -0.76 -53.79 -36.84
N LEU A 126 0.10 -53.73 -35.82
CA LEU A 126 1.04 -54.80 -35.49
C LEU A 126 0.27 -56.10 -35.22
N THR A 127 -0.76 -56.01 -34.37
CA THR A 127 -1.62 -57.17 -34.05
C THR A 127 -2.27 -57.80 -35.28
N SER A 128 -2.80 -56.96 -36.19
CA SER A 128 -3.43 -57.45 -37.42
C SER A 128 -2.42 -58.08 -38.39
N THR A 129 -1.23 -57.45 -38.49
CA THR A 129 -0.13 -57.95 -39.34
C THR A 129 0.42 -59.26 -38.81
N THR A 130 0.62 -59.40 -37.49
CA THR A 130 1.05 -60.64 -36.84
C THR A 130 0.10 -61.79 -37.14
N LYS A 131 -1.23 -61.56 -37.07
CA LYS A 131 -2.24 -62.56 -37.41
C LYS A 131 -2.15 -62.92 -38.87
N ALA A 132 -1.94 -61.95 -39.76
CA ALA A 132 -1.82 -62.23 -41.22
C ALA A 132 -0.57 -63.09 -41.53
N VAL A 133 0.59 -62.73 -40.93
CA VAL A 133 1.83 -63.51 -41.06
C VAL A 133 1.64 -64.94 -40.57
N ALA A 134 1.01 -65.13 -39.39
CA ALA A 134 0.73 -66.46 -38.86
C ALA A 134 -0.15 -67.26 -39.73
N SER A 135 -1.21 -66.68 -40.32
CA SER A 135 -2.06 -67.30 -41.27
C SER A 135 -1.33 -67.72 -42.61
N SER A 136 -0.46 -66.82 -43.10
CA SER A 136 0.38 -67.09 -44.28
C SER A 136 1.38 -68.19 -43.99
N ARG A 137 2.04 -68.22 -42.84
CA ARG A 137 2.91 -69.34 -42.41
C ARG A 137 2.19 -70.65 -42.30
N THR A 138 0.96 -70.68 -41.75
CA THR A 138 0.14 -71.90 -41.67
C THR A 138 -0.21 -72.44 -43.09
N ARG A 139 -0.59 -71.54 -44.02
CA ARG A 139 -0.87 -71.94 -45.42
C ARG A 139 0.37 -72.52 -46.09
N VAL A 140 1.53 -71.89 -45.92
CA VAL A 140 2.80 -72.41 -46.51
C VAL A 140 3.15 -73.77 -45.87
N ALA A 141 3.01 -73.93 -44.56
CA ALA A 141 3.26 -75.21 -43.87
C ALA A 141 2.32 -76.33 -44.32
N GLN A 142 1.02 -76.02 -44.46
CA GLN A 142 0.03 -76.99 -45.00
C GLN A 142 0.36 -77.39 -46.45
N PHE A 143 0.70 -76.46 -47.27
CA PHE A 143 1.10 -76.74 -48.66
C PHE A 143 2.39 -77.58 -48.69
N ALA A 144 3.43 -77.29 -47.91
CA ALA A 144 4.64 -78.05 -47.80
C ALA A 144 4.37 -79.48 -47.29
N ALA A 145 3.50 -79.64 -46.27
CA ALA A 145 3.09 -80.94 -45.73
C ALA A 145 2.35 -81.75 -46.80
N GLN A 146 1.47 -81.15 -47.57
CA GLN A 146 0.74 -81.82 -48.66
C GLN A 146 1.69 -82.35 -49.76
N ILE A 147 2.68 -81.52 -50.17
CA ILE A 147 3.70 -81.93 -51.14
C ILE A 147 4.51 -83.13 -50.56
N TYR A 148 4.87 -83.07 -49.26
CA TYR A 148 5.64 -84.09 -48.64
C TYR A 148 4.85 -85.41 -48.50
N GLN A 149 3.57 -85.36 -48.15
CA GLN A 149 2.68 -86.51 -48.01
C GLN A 149 2.36 -87.21 -49.33
N GLU A 150 2.26 -86.45 -50.43
CA GLU A 150 2.03 -86.95 -51.75
C GLU A 150 3.29 -87.53 -52.44
N GLN A 151 4.29 -87.89 -51.66
CA GLN A 151 5.56 -88.52 -52.06
C GLN A 151 6.44 -87.63 -52.96
N GLY A 152 6.50 -86.38 -52.71
CA GLY A 152 7.42 -85.46 -53.40
C GLY A 152 7.01 -85.38 -54.93
N PHE A 153 7.87 -85.13 -55.76
CA PHE A 153 7.61 -84.93 -57.19
C PHE A 153 7.09 -86.15 -57.97
N GLY A 154 6.35 -87.09 -57.32
CA GLY A 154 5.75 -88.26 -58.01
C GLY A 154 4.84 -87.89 -59.17
N GLN A 155 4.19 -86.72 -59.14
CA GLN A 155 3.44 -86.16 -60.26
C GLN A 155 4.37 -85.69 -61.43
N LEU A 156 5.63 -85.27 -61.08
CA LEU A 156 6.62 -84.98 -62.14
C LEU A 156 7.10 -86.25 -62.85
N ASP A 157 7.30 -87.33 -62.12
CA ASP A 157 7.63 -88.62 -62.66
C ASP A 157 6.51 -89.12 -63.58
N MET A 158 5.26 -88.95 -63.16
CA MET A 158 4.07 -89.26 -63.96
C MET A 158 3.88 -88.29 -65.17
N ALA A 159 4.35 -87.05 -65.05
CA ALA A 159 4.35 -86.09 -66.17
C ALA A 159 5.41 -86.45 -67.19
N LEU A 160 6.61 -86.80 -66.72
CA LEU A 160 7.74 -87.22 -67.57
C LEU A 160 7.54 -88.57 -68.27
N SER A 161 6.64 -89.43 -67.79
CA SER A 161 6.32 -90.77 -68.38
C SER A 161 5.17 -90.71 -69.46
N SER A 162 4.69 -89.49 -69.78
CA SER A 162 3.65 -89.33 -70.81
C SER A 162 4.25 -89.48 -72.22
N THR A 163 3.61 -90.35 -73.05
CA THR A 163 3.98 -90.58 -74.47
C THR A 163 3.27 -89.60 -75.43
N ASP A 164 2.38 -88.74 -74.92
CA ASP A 164 1.62 -87.73 -75.71
C ASP A 164 2.28 -86.37 -75.51
N PRO A 165 2.85 -85.72 -76.53
CA PRO A 165 3.54 -84.48 -76.49
C PRO A 165 2.66 -83.29 -75.99
N GLN A 166 1.34 -83.33 -76.27
CA GLN A 166 0.41 -82.31 -75.88
C GLN A 166 0.14 -82.37 -74.36
N GLN A 167 -0.12 -83.56 -73.86
CA GLN A 167 -0.33 -83.78 -72.40
C GLN A 167 0.93 -83.51 -71.61
N PHE A 168 2.12 -83.79 -72.17
CA PHE A 168 3.39 -83.43 -71.53
C PHE A 168 3.57 -81.89 -71.35
N ALA A 169 3.28 -81.15 -72.45
CA ALA A 169 3.35 -79.68 -72.43
C ALA A 169 2.34 -79.10 -71.42
N ASP A 170 1.10 -79.57 -71.35
CA ASP A 170 0.09 -79.09 -70.43
C ASP A 170 0.46 -79.41 -68.96
N ARG A 171 1.08 -80.53 -68.68
CA ARG A 171 1.56 -80.90 -67.37
C ARG A 171 2.78 -80.06 -66.89
N ILE A 172 3.73 -79.76 -67.79
CA ILE A 172 4.85 -78.83 -67.52
C ILE A 172 4.31 -77.44 -67.22
N ALA A 173 3.32 -76.96 -68.02
CA ALA A 173 2.71 -75.63 -67.73
C ALA A 173 1.97 -75.61 -66.41
N LEU A 174 1.38 -76.70 -65.94
CA LEU A 174 0.77 -76.78 -64.60
C LEU A 174 1.83 -76.74 -63.48
N VAL A 175 2.94 -77.50 -63.65
CA VAL A 175 4.05 -77.49 -62.70
C VAL A 175 4.68 -76.10 -62.59
N ASP A 176 4.86 -75.47 -63.77
CA ASP A 176 5.43 -74.07 -63.79
C ASP A 176 4.46 -73.11 -63.10
N THR A 177 3.15 -73.23 -63.33
CA THR A 177 2.14 -72.42 -62.58
C THR A 177 2.16 -72.67 -61.10
N VAL A 178 2.31 -73.93 -60.64
CA VAL A 178 2.40 -74.25 -59.21
C VAL A 178 3.68 -73.67 -58.57
N MET A 179 4.80 -73.77 -59.31
CA MET A 179 6.08 -73.21 -58.83
C MET A 179 6.02 -71.70 -58.78
N ASP A 180 5.40 -71.01 -59.71
CA ASP A 180 5.14 -69.57 -59.73
C ASP A 180 4.28 -69.11 -58.52
N VAL A 181 3.16 -69.83 -58.31
CA VAL A 181 2.30 -69.53 -57.15
C VAL A 181 3.04 -69.73 -55.81
N GLN A 182 3.89 -70.79 -55.75
CA GLN A 182 4.71 -71.03 -54.58
C GLN A 182 5.75 -69.93 -54.32
N SER A 183 6.49 -69.52 -55.38
CA SER A 183 7.44 -68.43 -55.33
C SER A 183 6.77 -67.15 -54.89
N GLN A 184 5.67 -66.76 -55.51
CA GLN A 184 4.88 -65.58 -55.10
C GLN A 184 4.40 -65.67 -53.65
N THR A 185 4.04 -66.83 -53.14
CA THR A 185 3.62 -67.03 -51.78
C THR A 185 4.77 -66.85 -50.79
N MET A 186 5.98 -67.34 -51.13
CA MET A 186 7.19 -67.16 -50.33
C MET A 186 7.66 -65.69 -50.29
N ASP A 187 7.66 -65.01 -51.46
CA ASP A 187 7.99 -63.59 -51.58
C ASP A 187 7.02 -62.73 -50.79
N ARG A 188 5.75 -63.06 -50.80
CA ARG A 188 4.72 -62.40 -50.02
C ARG A 188 4.99 -62.60 -48.51
N LEU A 189 5.29 -63.85 -48.09
CA LEU A 189 5.60 -64.13 -46.70
C LEU A 189 6.86 -63.40 -46.25
N ALA A 190 7.91 -63.30 -47.04
CA ALA A 190 9.12 -62.55 -46.75
C ALA A 190 8.82 -61.05 -46.62
N THR A 191 7.98 -60.49 -47.53
CA THR A 191 7.55 -59.09 -47.44
C THR A 191 6.69 -58.80 -46.20
N GLU A 192 5.76 -59.74 -45.88
CA GLU A 192 4.95 -59.60 -44.62
C GLU A 192 5.80 -59.67 -43.35
N GLN A 193 6.86 -60.53 -43.35
CA GLN A 193 7.81 -60.58 -42.20
C GLN A 193 8.65 -59.32 -42.08
N ALA A 194 9.19 -58.77 -43.16
CA ALA A 194 9.93 -57.52 -43.16
C ALA A 194 9.04 -56.35 -42.67
N SER A 195 7.75 -56.32 -43.11
CA SER A 195 6.78 -55.36 -42.66
C SER A 195 6.48 -55.47 -41.16
N LEU A 196 6.44 -56.72 -40.62
CA LEU A 196 6.25 -56.96 -39.19
C LEU A 196 7.40 -56.36 -38.36
N THR A 197 8.66 -56.64 -38.74
CA THR A 197 9.84 -56.08 -38.06
C THR A 197 9.85 -54.56 -38.13
N ALA A 198 9.56 -53.96 -39.28
CA ALA A 198 9.47 -52.51 -39.43
C ALA A 198 8.36 -51.89 -38.54
N LEU A 199 7.22 -52.58 -38.38
CA LEU A 199 6.15 -52.14 -37.49
C LEU A 199 6.53 -52.24 -36.01
N GLU A 200 7.29 -53.29 -35.61
CA GLU A 200 7.82 -53.42 -34.24
C GLU A 200 8.77 -52.29 -33.89
N ASP A 201 9.71 -51.96 -34.80
CA ASP A 201 10.64 -50.85 -34.64
C ASP A 201 9.89 -49.51 -34.54
N HIS A 202 8.91 -49.30 -35.43
CA HIS A 202 8.08 -48.10 -35.44
C HIS A 202 7.27 -47.94 -34.12
N LEU A 203 6.67 -49.02 -33.62
CA LEU A 203 5.95 -49.04 -32.38
C LEU A 203 6.87 -48.70 -31.18
N SER A 204 8.10 -49.26 -31.18
CA SER A 204 9.12 -48.94 -30.17
C SER A 204 9.42 -47.44 -30.14
N ALA A 205 9.60 -46.79 -31.30
CA ALA A 205 9.81 -45.37 -31.42
C ALA A 205 8.61 -44.55 -30.93
N LEU A 206 7.38 -44.95 -31.27
CA LEU A 206 6.14 -44.28 -30.82
C LEU A 206 5.96 -44.38 -29.29
N ARG A 207 6.31 -45.53 -28.70
CA ARG A 207 6.28 -45.69 -27.23
C ARG A 207 7.27 -44.78 -26.52
N ALA A 208 8.46 -44.61 -27.08
CA ALA A 208 9.44 -43.68 -26.55
C ALA A 208 8.95 -42.23 -26.64
N ASP A 209 8.36 -41.81 -27.78
CA ASP A 209 7.77 -40.48 -27.95
C ASP A 209 6.59 -40.24 -26.96
N SER A 210 5.68 -41.22 -26.87
CA SER A 210 4.56 -41.16 -25.92
C SER A 210 5.01 -41.01 -24.46
N ALA A 211 6.07 -41.72 -24.04
CA ALA A 211 6.66 -41.61 -22.71
C ALA A 211 7.29 -40.23 -22.47
N GLU A 212 7.95 -39.64 -23.48
CA GLU A 212 8.49 -38.30 -23.41
C GLU A 212 7.38 -37.23 -23.31
N LYS A 213 6.34 -37.35 -24.17
CA LYS A 213 5.17 -36.44 -24.13
C LYS A 213 4.45 -36.53 -22.78
N LYS A 214 4.33 -37.72 -22.18
CA LYS A 214 3.76 -37.91 -20.85
C LYS A 214 4.54 -37.12 -19.78
N LYS A 215 5.87 -37.25 -19.77
CA LYS A 215 6.72 -36.47 -18.84
C LYS A 215 6.55 -34.95 -19.05
N LYS A 216 6.48 -34.49 -20.29
CA LYS A 216 6.24 -33.09 -20.64
C LYS A 216 4.89 -32.61 -20.14
N ALA A 217 3.82 -33.39 -20.33
CA ALA A 217 2.48 -33.05 -19.87
C ALA A 217 2.38 -33.00 -18.34
N GLU A 218 2.98 -33.95 -17.62
CA GLU A 218 3.06 -33.93 -16.15
C GLU A 218 3.81 -32.71 -15.62
N ALA A 219 4.93 -32.35 -16.25
CA ALA A 219 5.69 -31.15 -15.91
C ALA A 219 4.90 -29.86 -16.20
N ALA A 220 4.18 -29.79 -17.31
CA ALA A 220 3.35 -28.65 -17.67
C ALA A 220 2.17 -28.49 -16.70
N LEU A 221 1.51 -29.57 -16.31
CA LEU A 221 0.45 -29.56 -15.31
C LEU A 221 0.95 -29.05 -13.96
N LYS A 222 2.09 -29.54 -13.48
CA LYS A 222 2.69 -29.06 -12.25
C LYS A 222 3.03 -27.57 -12.29
N ARG A 223 3.57 -27.08 -13.43
CA ARG A 223 3.84 -25.64 -13.62
C ARG A 223 2.56 -24.82 -13.63
N ALA A 224 1.50 -25.29 -14.25
CA ALA A 224 0.21 -24.62 -14.29
C ALA A 224 -0.40 -24.50 -12.87
N GLN A 225 -0.35 -25.57 -12.08
CA GLN A 225 -0.78 -25.54 -10.68
C GLN A 225 0.02 -24.55 -9.87
N SER A 226 1.35 -24.61 -9.89
CA SER A 226 2.21 -23.66 -9.16
C SER A 226 1.97 -22.20 -9.57
N ALA A 227 1.71 -21.94 -10.85
CA ALA A 227 1.42 -20.59 -11.33
C ALA A 227 0.05 -20.09 -10.86
N ARG A 228 -0.97 -20.96 -10.80
CA ARG A 228 -2.29 -20.62 -10.23
C ARG A 228 -2.20 -20.33 -8.74
N ASP A 229 -1.44 -21.13 -8.01
CA ASP A 229 -1.21 -20.92 -6.55
C ASP A 229 -0.53 -19.59 -6.29
N ALA A 230 0.51 -19.24 -7.08
CA ALA A 230 1.17 -17.95 -7.01
C ALA A 230 0.22 -16.77 -7.32
N ALA A 231 -0.68 -16.93 -8.30
CA ALA A 231 -1.68 -15.91 -8.62
C ALA A 231 -2.73 -15.76 -7.49
N ALA A 232 -3.14 -16.87 -6.87
CA ALA A 232 -4.03 -16.86 -5.72
C ALA A 232 -3.39 -16.18 -4.51
N GLU A 233 -2.11 -16.47 -4.22
CA GLU A 233 -1.36 -15.82 -3.16
C GLU A 233 -1.20 -14.31 -3.41
N ALA A 234 -0.81 -13.90 -4.61
CA ALA A 234 -0.70 -12.49 -4.97
C ALA A 234 -2.04 -11.75 -4.82
N LYS A 235 -3.16 -12.41 -5.16
CA LYS A 235 -4.50 -11.88 -4.94
C LYS A 235 -4.81 -11.71 -3.46
N ALA A 236 -4.52 -12.71 -2.63
CA ALA A 236 -4.74 -12.66 -1.19
C ALA A 236 -3.93 -11.53 -0.53
N GLN A 237 -2.67 -11.32 -0.95
CA GLN A 237 -1.83 -10.22 -0.48
C GLN A 237 -2.43 -8.85 -0.86
N LEU A 238 -2.93 -8.69 -2.09
CA LEU A 238 -3.59 -7.45 -2.52
C LEU A 238 -4.88 -7.20 -1.72
N ASP A 239 -5.70 -8.22 -1.51
CA ASP A 239 -6.96 -8.13 -0.74
C ASP A 239 -6.67 -7.76 0.74
N ALA A 240 -5.60 -8.32 1.33
CA ALA A 240 -5.15 -7.98 2.67
C ALA A 240 -4.69 -6.51 2.77
N LEU A 241 -3.89 -6.03 1.80
CA LEU A 241 -3.49 -4.62 1.74
C LEU A 241 -4.67 -3.67 1.55
N ALA A 242 -5.66 -4.03 0.73
CA ALA A 242 -6.88 -3.24 0.53
C ALA A 242 -7.72 -3.17 1.82
N SER A 243 -7.84 -4.27 2.55
CA SER A 243 -8.52 -4.33 3.85
C SER A 243 -7.79 -3.49 4.90
N GLN A 244 -6.47 -3.57 4.94
CA GLN A 244 -5.64 -2.75 5.81
C GLN A 244 -5.80 -1.26 5.50
N GLN A 245 -5.79 -0.87 4.21
CA GLN A 245 -6.04 0.50 3.78
C GLN A 245 -7.41 1.01 4.25
N ALA A 246 -8.46 0.21 4.11
CA ALA A 246 -9.81 0.57 4.54
C ALA A 246 -9.89 0.80 6.06
N ALA A 247 -9.29 -0.09 6.86
CA ALA A 247 -9.23 0.06 8.31
C ALA A 247 -8.43 1.30 8.74
N GLN A 248 -7.29 1.56 8.10
CA GLN A 248 -6.47 2.75 8.34
C GLN A 248 -7.20 4.03 7.95
N ALA A 249 -7.93 4.05 6.83
CA ALA A 249 -8.75 5.19 6.41
C ALA A 249 -9.85 5.50 7.44
N GLN A 250 -10.52 4.48 7.99
CA GLN A 250 -11.47 4.66 9.08
C GLN A 250 -10.81 5.23 10.35
N SER A 251 -9.63 4.72 10.72
CA SER A 251 -8.86 5.22 11.85
C SER A 251 -8.49 6.70 11.67
N VAL A 252 -8.00 7.08 10.49
CA VAL A 252 -7.69 8.49 10.15
C VAL A 252 -8.95 9.35 10.24
N ALA A 253 -10.09 8.91 9.70
CA ALA A 253 -11.35 9.64 9.76
C ALA A 253 -11.82 9.88 11.21
N GLY A 254 -11.74 8.87 12.07
CA GLY A 254 -12.08 9.00 13.49
C GLY A 254 -11.16 9.96 14.24
N LYS A 255 -9.85 9.84 14.04
CA LYS A 255 -8.84 10.73 14.63
C LYS A 255 -8.97 12.17 14.12
N LEU A 256 -9.29 12.35 12.83
CA LEU A 256 -9.57 13.65 12.23
C LEU A 256 -10.80 14.33 12.86
N ALA A 257 -11.87 13.56 13.10
CA ALA A 257 -13.06 14.07 13.78
C ALA A 257 -12.74 14.51 15.22
N ALA A 258 -11.94 13.72 15.94
CA ALA A 258 -11.48 14.07 17.31
C ALA A 258 -10.61 15.35 17.29
N GLU A 259 -9.70 15.49 16.32
CA GLU A 259 -8.87 16.68 16.18
C GLU A 259 -9.70 17.94 15.87
N LYS A 260 -10.69 17.83 14.96
CA LYS A 260 -11.64 18.92 14.71
C LYS A 260 -12.41 19.34 15.96
N ALA A 261 -12.84 18.39 16.79
CA ALA A 261 -13.48 18.69 18.07
C ALA A 261 -12.54 19.41 19.05
N ARG A 262 -11.26 18.99 19.11
CA ARG A 262 -10.23 19.67 19.91
C ARG A 262 -10.01 21.10 19.41
N LEU A 263 -9.90 21.31 18.10
CA LEU A 263 -9.76 22.66 17.52
C LEU A 263 -10.96 23.55 17.87
N ALA A 264 -12.18 23.05 17.80
CA ALA A 264 -13.37 23.79 18.18
C ALA A 264 -13.31 24.19 19.66
N SER A 265 -12.87 23.30 20.55
CA SER A 265 -12.71 23.59 21.97
C SER A 265 -11.60 24.65 22.22
N MET A 266 -10.49 24.59 21.48
CA MET A 266 -9.44 25.61 21.53
C MET A 266 -9.98 26.99 21.14
N GLN A 267 -10.70 27.08 20.03
CA GLN A 267 -11.29 28.34 19.55
C GLN A 267 -12.29 28.92 20.57
N ALA A 268 -13.10 28.10 21.22
CA ALA A 268 -14.02 28.52 22.26
C ALA A 268 -13.23 29.08 23.47
N GLU A 269 -12.21 28.38 23.93
CA GLU A 269 -11.38 28.83 25.05
C GLU A 269 -10.57 30.08 24.69
N GLN A 270 -10.04 30.17 23.48
CA GLN A 270 -9.38 31.35 22.95
C GLN A 270 -10.31 32.57 22.99
N SER A 271 -11.54 32.43 22.48
CA SER A 271 -12.54 33.51 22.48
C SER A 271 -12.90 33.95 23.91
N ARG A 272 -12.99 33.00 24.84
CA ARG A 272 -13.19 33.31 26.27
C ARG A 272 -12.02 34.11 26.87
N LEU A 273 -10.80 33.65 26.60
CA LEU A 273 -9.58 34.32 27.07
C LEU A 273 -9.45 35.75 26.53
N GLN A 274 -9.70 35.93 25.23
CA GLN A 274 -9.69 37.24 24.58
C GLN A 274 -10.65 38.21 25.26
N LYS A 275 -11.91 37.79 25.57
CA LYS A 275 -12.89 38.62 26.29
C LYS A 275 -12.40 39.01 27.68
N VAL A 276 -11.86 38.06 28.46
CA VAL A 276 -11.33 38.34 29.82
C VAL A 276 -10.15 39.32 29.74
N LEU A 277 -9.22 39.12 28.81
CA LEU A 277 -8.07 40.02 28.66
C LEU A 277 -8.46 41.40 28.18
N ALA A 278 -9.41 41.51 27.23
CA ALA A 278 -9.93 42.79 26.75
C ALA A 278 -10.62 43.59 27.93
N GLN A 279 -11.41 42.92 28.76
CA GLN A 279 -12.04 43.54 29.95
C GLN A 279 -10.98 44.05 30.93
N ARG A 280 -9.98 43.22 31.25
CA ARG A 280 -8.88 43.61 32.14
C ARG A 280 -8.05 44.78 31.58
N ALA A 281 -7.75 44.78 30.28
CA ALA A 281 -7.06 45.87 29.61
C ALA A 281 -7.87 47.17 29.69
N ALA A 282 -9.19 47.13 29.47
CA ALA A 282 -10.08 48.27 29.61
C ALA A 282 -10.11 48.81 31.05
N GLU A 283 -10.20 47.93 32.06
CA GLU A 283 -10.13 48.31 33.46
C GLU A 283 -8.78 48.93 33.83
N ALA A 284 -7.67 48.31 33.40
CA ALA A 284 -6.31 48.82 33.65
C ALA A 284 -6.11 50.21 33.03
N LYS A 285 -6.60 50.43 31.79
CA LYS A 285 -6.63 51.72 31.13
C LYS A 285 -7.42 52.75 31.92
N ARG A 286 -8.65 52.43 32.37
CA ARG A 286 -9.47 53.35 33.21
C ARG A 286 -8.76 53.70 34.51
N ARG A 287 -8.12 52.75 35.18
CA ARG A 287 -7.34 53.00 36.41
C ARG A 287 -6.14 53.91 36.15
N ALA A 288 -5.41 53.68 35.03
CA ALA A 288 -4.29 54.52 34.64
C ALA A 288 -4.73 55.97 34.34
N GLU A 289 -5.82 56.14 33.56
CA GLU A 289 -6.40 57.47 33.28
C GLU A 289 -6.90 58.16 34.53
N ALA A 290 -7.58 57.47 35.45
CA ALA A 290 -7.99 58.03 36.74
C ALA A 290 -6.82 58.45 37.62
N ALA A 291 -5.75 57.62 37.63
CA ALA A 291 -4.52 57.97 38.34
C ALA A 291 -3.84 59.20 37.73
N ALA A 292 -3.77 59.31 36.41
CA ALA A 292 -3.23 60.48 35.71
C ALA A 292 -4.03 61.75 36.00
N ARG A 293 -5.39 61.66 35.96
CA ARG A 293 -6.27 62.79 36.35
C ARG A 293 -6.06 63.23 37.76
N ARG A 294 -5.94 62.29 38.74
CA ARG A 294 -5.65 62.59 40.17
C ARG A 294 -4.27 63.22 40.31
N ALA A 295 -3.25 62.74 39.57
CA ALA A 295 -1.92 63.35 39.59
C ALA A 295 -1.90 64.76 39.02
N ALA A 296 -2.65 65.00 37.91
CA ALA A 296 -2.79 66.36 37.36
C ALA A 296 -3.53 67.32 38.29
N ALA A 297 -4.63 66.89 38.94
CA ALA A 297 -5.35 67.67 39.93
C ALA A 297 -4.49 68.02 41.13
N LYS A 298 -3.64 67.14 41.64
CA LYS A 298 -2.68 67.43 42.69
C LYS A 298 -1.63 68.41 42.22
N ARG A 299 -1.15 68.38 41.01
CA ARG A 299 -0.20 69.40 40.46
C ARG A 299 -0.85 70.78 40.33
N HIS A 300 -2.10 70.90 39.98
CA HIS A 300 -2.84 72.16 39.97
C HIS A 300 -3.10 72.74 41.34
N GLN A 301 -3.29 71.89 42.36
CA GLN A 301 -3.42 72.37 43.77
C GLN A 301 -2.09 72.81 44.41
N SER A 302 -0.93 72.30 43.95
CA SER A 302 0.37 72.63 44.43
C SER A 302 1.01 73.88 43.76
N SER A 303 0.43 74.36 42.64
CA SER A 303 0.91 75.55 41.91
C SER A 303 0.31 76.87 42.45
N GLY A 304 -0.52 76.85 43.50
CA GLY A 304 -1.12 78.05 44.13
C GLY A 304 -0.43 78.52 45.40
N GLY A 305 0.84 78.22 45.64
CA GLY A 305 1.60 78.65 46.82
C GLY A 305 3.01 79.05 46.41
N THR A 306 3.28 80.34 46.57
CA THR A 306 4.55 81.06 46.37
C THR A 306 5.77 80.41 46.97
N GLY A 307 6.88 80.32 46.22
CA GLY A 307 8.20 80.69 46.59
C GLY A 307 9.11 79.74 47.37
N SER A 308 10.30 79.61 46.78
CA SER A 308 11.60 79.39 47.43
C SER A 308 12.21 77.96 47.37
N SER A 309 13.20 77.92 46.55
CA SER A 309 14.52 77.24 46.65
C SER A 309 14.72 76.11 47.66
N GLY A 310 15.24 75.01 47.14
CA GLY A 310 15.92 74.01 47.95
C GLY A 310 16.17 72.65 47.33
N SER A 311 17.28 72.54 46.67
CA SER A 311 18.26 71.41 46.65
C SER A 311 17.80 69.95 46.69
N SER A 312 18.20 69.28 45.66
CA SER A 312 18.82 67.93 45.62
C SER A 312 18.27 66.81 46.49
N GLY A 313 17.73 65.82 45.88
CA GLY A 313 17.51 64.51 46.46
C GLY A 313 17.41 63.47 45.32
N SER A 314 18.56 63.05 44.78
CA SER A 314 18.74 61.93 43.94
C SER A 314 18.35 60.64 44.70
N SER A 315 17.24 59.97 44.31
CA SER A 315 17.04 58.60 44.68
C SER A 315 17.02 57.79 43.41
N GLY A 316 18.14 57.14 43.17
CA GLY A 316 18.42 56.20 42.12
C GLY A 316 17.43 55.05 42.14
N GLY A 317 16.59 55.02 41.17
CA GLY A 317 15.96 53.77 40.71
C GLY A 317 16.96 53.02 39.83
N SER A 318 17.56 51.99 40.37
CA SER A 318 18.44 51.06 39.68
C SER A 318 17.71 50.49 38.47
N SER A 319 18.02 51.06 37.33
CA SER A 319 17.76 50.40 36.04
C SER A 319 18.77 49.29 35.92
N GLU A 320 18.38 48.06 36.28
CA GLU A 320 19.12 46.90 35.82
C GLU A 320 18.97 46.83 34.30
N SER A 321 20.02 47.26 33.64
CA SER A 321 20.26 47.02 32.21
C SER A 321 20.37 45.49 31.97
N SER A 322 19.25 44.80 31.72
CA SER A 322 19.32 43.54 31.04
C SER A 322 19.41 43.82 29.55
N SER A 323 20.48 43.39 28.91
CA SER A 323 20.73 43.44 27.48
C SER A 323 19.77 42.53 26.71
N GLY A 324 18.52 42.97 26.57
CA GLY A 324 17.47 42.40 25.71
C GLY A 324 16.58 43.54 25.29
N THR A 325 16.42 43.76 24.00
CA THR A 325 15.70 44.88 23.40
C THR A 325 14.18 44.83 23.63
N GLY A 326 13.63 43.85 24.36
CA GLY A 326 12.20 43.67 24.55
C GLY A 326 11.73 43.73 26.01
N TYR A 327 10.41 43.99 26.18
CA TYR A 327 9.76 43.97 27.50
C TYR A 327 9.68 42.56 28.09
N LEU A 328 9.57 41.49 27.25
CA LEU A 328 9.54 40.10 27.69
C LEU A 328 10.92 39.46 27.54
N SER A 329 11.29 38.61 28.47
CA SER A 329 12.43 37.71 28.35
C SER A 329 12.01 36.38 27.72
N ARG A 330 12.96 35.70 27.08
CA ARG A 330 12.74 34.35 26.55
C ARG A 330 12.27 33.40 27.67
N PRO A 331 11.20 32.62 27.46
CA PRO A 331 10.58 31.80 28.51
C PRO A 331 11.35 30.51 28.82
N VAL A 332 12.33 30.13 28.00
CA VAL A 332 13.24 28.98 28.20
C VAL A 332 14.67 29.40 27.92
N HIS A 333 15.64 28.85 28.66
CA HIS A 333 17.05 29.20 28.52
C HIS A 333 17.79 28.36 27.45
N THR A 334 17.21 27.25 27.03
CA THR A 334 17.80 26.29 26.10
C THR A 334 16.88 26.10 24.88
N GLY A 335 17.33 25.32 23.91
CA GLY A 335 16.57 24.98 22.69
C GLY A 335 16.64 26.07 21.62
N TRP A 336 16.07 25.80 20.49
CA TRP A 336 16.01 26.66 19.30
C TRP A 336 14.55 26.90 18.90
N VAL A 337 14.30 27.88 18.06
CA VAL A 337 12.95 28.17 17.58
C VAL A 337 12.63 27.22 16.40
N SER A 338 11.66 26.35 16.58
CA SER A 338 11.22 25.41 15.54
C SER A 338 10.13 25.98 14.64
N SER A 339 9.29 26.89 15.17
CA SER A 339 8.20 27.48 14.39
C SER A 339 7.92 28.91 14.83
N GLU A 340 7.73 29.81 13.87
CA GLU A 340 7.42 31.23 14.09
C GLU A 340 5.92 31.50 14.01
N PHE A 341 5.50 32.65 14.56
CA PHE A 341 4.14 33.18 14.40
C PHE A 341 3.81 33.44 12.92
N GLY A 342 2.60 33.08 12.48
CA GLY A 342 2.13 33.37 11.13
C GLY A 342 1.14 32.37 10.56
N MET A 343 0.63 32.70 9.37
CA MET A 343 -0.30 31.80 8.65
C MET A 343 0.46 30.64 8.04
N ARG A 344 -0.03 29.41 8.25
CA ARG A 344 0.51 28.20 7.65
C ARG A 344 -0.60 27.27 7.16
N PHE A 345 -0.31 26.51 6.10
CA PHE A 345 -1.25 25.54 5.54
C PHE A 345 -1.19 24.24 6.34
N HIS A 346 -2.34 23.78 6.81
CA HIS A 346 -2.43 22.51 7.53
C HIS A 346 -2.62 21.35 6.55
N PRO A 347 -1.66 20.42 6.41
CA PRO A 347 -1.64 19.45 5.30
C PRO A 347 -2.74 18.39 5.38
N ILE A 348 -3.22 18.04 6.58
CA ILE A 348 -4.29 17.04 6.77
C ILE A 348 -5.67 17.71 6.72
N LEU A 349 -5.82 18.89 7.31
CA LEU A 349 -7.09 19.59 7.37
C LEU A 349 -7.36 20.47 6.13
N HIS A 350 -6.34 20.65 5.28
CA HIS A 350 -6.38 21.35 4.01
C HIS A 350 -6.92 22.79 4.11
N TYR A 351 -6.53 23.53 5.15
CA TYR A 351 -6.86 24.95 5.29
C TYR A 351 -5.69 25.74 5.88
N TRP A 352 -5.72 27.04 5.65
CA TRP A 352 -4.77 27.98 6.26
C TRP A 352 -5.14 28.24 7.71
N ARG A 353 -4.16 28.08 8.60
CA ARG A 353 -4.31 28.31 10.03
C ARG A 353 -3.26 29.28 10.52
N LEU A 354 -3.67 30.17 11.44
CA LEU A 354 -2.73 31.02 12.17
C LEU A 354 -1.99 30.18 13.23
N HIS A 355 -0.67 30.15 13.17
CA HIS A 355 0.18 29.79 14.30
C HIS A 355 0.25 31.00 15.22
N SER A 356 -0.44 30.92 16.34
CA SER A 356 -0.70 32.08 17.24
C SER A 356 0.48 32.43 18.15
N GLY A 357 1.59 31.70 18.08
CA GLY A 357 2.73 31.84 18.93
C GLY A 357 4.06 31.55 18.28
N ARG A 358 5.04 31.25 19.12
CA ARG A 358 6.39 30.85 18.76
C ARG A 358 6.73 29.55 19.46
N ASP A 359 7.19 28.55 18.74
CA ASP A 359 7.57 27.26 19.28
C ASP A 359 9.06 27.20 19.57
N TYR A 360 9.37 26.78 20.79
CA TYR A 360 10.73 26.49 21.23
C TYR A 360 10.90 24.96 21.32
N ALA A 361 11.69 24.36 20.42
CA ALA A 361 12.08 22.96 20.48
C ALA A 361 12.98 22.74 21.71
N VAL A 362 12.42 22.11 22.72
CA VAL A 362 13.09 21.77 23.98
C VAL A 362 12.64 20.39 24.44
N PRO A 363 13.48 19.60 25.12
CA PRO A 363 13.04 18.32 25.70
C PRO A 363 11.85 18.51 26.65
N CYS A 364 10.97 17.51 26.75
CA CYS A 364 9.94 17.48 27.77
C CYS A 364 10.56 17.56 29.14
N GLY A 365 9.95 18.35 30.04
CA GLY A 365 10.49 18.57 31.37
C GLY A 365 11.50 19.73 31.48
N THR A 366 11.76 20.48 30.38
CA THR A 366 12.60 21.70 30.47
C THR A 366 11.88 22.77 31.28
N PRO A 367 12.59 23.43 32.22
CA PRO A 367 12.02 24.51 33.03
C PRO A 367 11.52 25.68 32.18
N VAL A 368 10.29 26.15 32.45
CA VAL A 368 9.65 27.29 31.80
C VAL A 368 9.48 28.42 32.81
N TYR A 369 9.89 29.63 32.45
CA TYR A 369 9.95 30.78 33.28
C TYR A 369 9.01 31.91 32.84
N ALA A 370 8.48 32.70 33.79
CA ALA A 370 7.67 33.86 33.46
C ALA A 370 8.50 34.88 32.68
N ALA A 371 8.02 35.28 31.51
CA ALA A 371 8.74 36.21 30.63
C ALA A 371 8.84 37.63 31.16
N ALA A 372 7.92 38.06 32.04
CA ALA A 372 7.96 39.32 32.75
C ALA A 372 7.18 39.24 34.08
N ASN A 373 7.24 40.31 34.89
CA ASN A 373 6.36 40.43 36.06
C ASN A 373 4.90 40.42 35.64
N GLY A 374 4.02 39.82 36.41
CA GLY A 374 2.60 39.74 36.10
C GLY A 374 1.78 38.96 37.11
N THR A 375 0.56 38.63 36.74
CA THR A 375 -0.35 37.84 37.56
C THR A 375 -0.82 36.62 36.73
N VAL A 376 -0.68 35.41 37.24
CA VAL A 376 -1.25 34.20 36.65
C VAL A 376 -2.76 34.28 36.79
N ILE A 377 -3.47 34.40 35.66
CA ILE A 377 -4.93 34.52 35.59
C ILE A 377 -5.64 33.25 35.21
N SER A 378 -4.89 32.30 34.63
CA SER A 378 -5.39 30.96 34.31
C SER A 378 -4.23 29.96 34.33
N ALA A 379 -4.46 28.77 34.89
CA ALA A 379 -3.49 27.69 34.93
C ALA A 379 -4.25 26.34 34.98
N GLY A 380 -4.06 25.48 33.98
CA GLY A 380 -4.74 24.20 33.88
C GLY A 380 -4.91 23.75 32.45
N TRP A 381 -5.83 22.82 32.22
CA TRP A 381 -6.11 22.25 30.92
C TRP A 381 -6.84 23.25 30.00
N GLY A 382 -6.26 23.55 28.84
CA GLY A 382 -6.76 24.49 27.83
C GLY A 382 -7.17 23.83 26.51
N GLY A 383 -7.77 22.62 26.53
CA GLY A 383 -8.17 21.91 25.32
C GLY A 383 -6.96 21.50 24.46
N GLY A 384 -6.92 21.89 23.21
CA GLY A 384 -5.80 21.61 22.30
C GLY A 384 -4.46 22.23 22.73
N TYR A 385 -4.47 23.30 23.54
CA TYR A 385 -3.27 23.87 24.17
C TYR A 385 -2.65 22.98 25.28
N GLY A 386 -3.33 21.88 25.63
CA GLY A 386 -2.89 21.02 26.73
C GLY A 386 -2.89 21.74 28.07
N ASN A 387 -1.93 21.45 28.94
CA ASN A 387 -1.72 22.22 30.17
C ASN A 387 -1.14 23.60 29.82
N ARG A 388 -1.82 24.65 30.27
CA ARG A 388 -1.51 26.03 29.90
C ARG A 388 -1.39 26.91 31.15
N VAL A 389 -0.47 27.87 31.11
CA VAL A 389 -0.41 28.99 32.05
C VAL A 389 -0.62 30.29 31.28
N VAL A 390 -1.44 31.20 31.80
CA VAL A 390 -1.69 32.53 31.23
C VAL A 390 -1.28 33.57 32.26
N ILE A 391 -0.39 34.51 31.88
CA ILE A 391 0.10 35.61 32.71
C ILE A 391 -0.37 36.93 32.10
N ASP A 392 -1.10 37.70 32.90
CA ASP A 392 -1.45 39.11 32.64
C ASP A 392 -0.33 39.99 33.15
N HIS A 393 0.33 40.74 32.26
CA HIS A 393 1.42 41.68 32.57
C HIS A 393 0.93 43.11 32.84
N GLY A 394 -0.39 43.35 32.79
CA GLY A 394 -1.01 44.66 32.99
C GLY A 394 -0.93 45.54 31.73
N TYR A 395 -0.96 46.86 31.98
CA TYR A 395 -0.94 47.86 30.91
C TYR A 395 0.49 48.28 30.58
N VAL A 396 1.00 47.85 29.45
CA VAL A 396 2.40 48.04 29.04
C VAL A 396 2.43 48.72 27.68
N SER A 397 3.19 49.80 27.53
CA SER A 397 3.35 50.51 26.24
C SER A 397 2.03 50.80 25.50
N GLY A 398 0.97 51.15 26.25
CA GLY A 398 -0.32 51.53 25.68
C GLY A 398 -1.30 50.39 25.42
N VAL A 399 -0.95 49.15 25.73
CA VAL A 399 -1.80 47.96 25.55
C VAL A 399 -1.84 47.09 26.81
N GLY A 400 -2.92 46.30 26.99
CA GLY A 400 -2.98 45.22 27.97
C GLY A 400 -2.21 44.03 27.43
N LEU A 401 -1.03 43.77 28.00
CA LEU A 401 -0.13 42.71 27.57
C LEU A 401 -0.36 41.42 28.36
N ALA A 402 -0.46 40.30 27.68
CA ALA A 402 -0.45 38.98 28.30
C ALA A 402 0.46 37.99 27.56
N SER A 403 0.89 36.95 28.25
CA SER A 403 1.61 35.82 27.64
C SER A 403 0.97 34.49 28.02
N THR A 404 1.09 33.50 27.13
CA THR A 404 0.66 32.14 27.40
C THR A 404 1.78 31.13 27.17
N TYR A 405 1.74 30.03 27.91
CA TYR A 405 2.73 28.97 27.93
C TYR A 405 1.96 27.68 27.83
N ASN A 406 2.15 26.96 26.72
CA ASN A 406 1.27 25.85 26.32
C ASN A 406 2.03 24.52 26.20
N HIS A 407 1.29 23.43 26.08
CA HIS A 407 1.75 22.05 25.96
C HIS A 407 2.57 21.54 27.13
N LEU A 408 2.37 22.15 28.33
CA LEU A 408 3.16 21.89 29.53
C LEU A 408 2.95 20.47 30.05
N THR A 409 4.02 19.84 30.52
CA THR A 409 3.91 18.54 31.21
C THR A 409 3.46 18.71 32.68
N ARG A 410 3.91 19.78 33.34
CA ARG A 410 3.58 20.07 34.74
C ARG A 410 3.55 21.59 35.01
N ILE A 411 2.52 22.04 35.67
CA ILE A 411 2.38 23.41 36.13
C ILE A 411 2.88 23.51 37.57
N VAL A 412 3.69 24.55 37.88
CA VAL A 412 4.23 24.82 39.22
C VAL A 412 3.45 25.98 39.87
N LYS A 413 3.10 26.98 39.05
CA LYS A 413 2.42 28.20 39.54
C LYS A 413 0.99 28.26 39.00
N HIS A 414 0.01 28.05 39.86
CA HIS A 414 -1.39 27.97 39.50
C HIS A 414 -2.17 29.29 39.63
N GLY A 415 -1.57 30.35 40.20
CA GLY A 415 -2.23 31.65 40.37
C GLY A 415 -1.38 32.65 41.14
N GLY A 416 -1.88 33.89 41.23
CA GLY A 416 -1.22 34.98 41.95
C GLY A 416 -0.05 35.63 41.20
N SER A 417 0.68 36.54 41.83
CA SER A 417 1.76 37.31 41.23
C SER A 417 3.00 36.44 40.92
N VAL A 418 3.68 36.77 39.85
CA VAL A 418 4.97 36.20 39.44
C VAL A 418 5.96 37.28 39.08
N LYS A 419 7.24 36.99 39.26
CA LYS A 419 8.35 37.84 38.83
C LYS A 419 8.94 37.32 37.53
N ARG A 420 9.53 38.21 36.69
CA ARG A 420 10.33 37.81 35.55
C ARG A 420 11.37 36.77 35.94
N GLY A 421 11.54 35.71 35.16
CA GLY A 421 12.46 34.60 35.45
C GLY A 421 12.02 33.65 36.55
N GLN A 422 10.82 33.81 37.12
CA GLN A 422 10.30 32.87 38.11
C GLN A 422 9.86 31.56 37.37
N LEU A 423 10.25 30.40 37.91
CA LEU A 423 9.80 29.09 37.43
C LEU A 423 8.28 28.97 37.57
N ILE A 424 7.57 28.67 36.47
CA ILE A 424 6.11 28.58 36.43
C ILE A 424 5.62 27.20 36.01
N ALA A 425 6.40 26.47 35.21
CA ALA A 425 6.01 25.18 34.63
C ALA A 425 7.21 24.42 34.06
N TYR A 426 6.91 23.25 33.45
CA TYR A 426 7.85 22.47 32.67
C TYR A 426 7.24 22.18 31.30
N SER A 427 8.07 22.30 30.25
CA SER A 427 7.67 21.99 28.87
C SER A 427 7.20 20.55 28.70
N GLY A 428 6.42 20.27 27.66
CA GLY A 428 5.87 18.94 27.42
C GLY A 428 5.34 18.75 26.01
N THR A 429 4.35 17.88 25.89
CA THR A 429 3.65 17.54 24.64
C THR A 429 2.17 17.26 24.90
N THR A 430 1.55 17.96 25.86
CA THR A 430 0.14 17.78 26.20
C THR A 430 -0.75 18.53 25.21
N GLY A 431 -1.98 18.04 24.98
CA GLY A 431 -2.91 18.63 24.01
C GLY A 431 -2.62 18.26 22.56
N SER A 432 -2.79 19.19 21.62
CA SER A 432 -2.54 18.99 20.19
C SER A 432 -1.08 19.30 19.86
N SER A 433 -0.18 18.39 20.20
CA SER A 433 1.27 18.51 20.00
C SER A 433 1.83 17.22 19.45
N THR A 434 2.77 17.31 18.52
CA THR A 434 3.43 16.16 17.88
C THR A 434 4.76 15.78 18.53
N GLY A 435 5.28 16.65 19.39
CA GLY A 435 6.56 16.42 20.06
C GLY A 435 6.83 17.39 21.22
N CYS A 436 7.89 17.15 21.97
CA CYS A 436 8.27 17.98 23.10
C CYS A 436 8.68 19.39 22.63
N HIS A 437 7.94 20.43 23.06
CA HIS A 437 8.23 21.83 22.79
C HIS A 437 7.53 22.75 23.81
N LEU A 438 7.84 24.03 23.76
CA LEU A 438 7.07 25.09 24.41
C LEU A 438 6.44 25.95 23.31
N HIS A 439 5.11 25.97 23.22
CA HIS A 439 4.38 26.95 22.43
C HIS A 439 4.12 28.19 23.28
N PHE A 440 4.71 29.31 22.87
CA PHE A 440 4.67 30.60 23.60
C PHE A 440 3.93 31.64 22.77
N GLU A 441 2.90 32.27 23.38
CA GLU A 441 2.10 33.30 22.71
C GLU A 441 2.15 34.62 23.46
N THR A 442 1.93 35.71 22.73
CA THR A 442 1.72 37.07 23.31
C THR A 442 0.42 37.65 22.79
N LEU A 443 -0.28 38.37 23.66
CA LEU A 443 -1.56 38.97 23.35
C LEU A 443 -1.57 40.45 23.72
N ASN A 444 -2.05 41.30 22.82
CA ASN A 444 -2.32 42.72 23.05
C ASN A 444 -3.83 42.93 23.13
N ASN A 445 -4.34 43.38 24.28
CA ASN A 445 -5.77 43.57 24.55
C ASN A 445 -6.63 42.32 24.29
N GLY A 446 -6.03 41.13 24.30
CA GLY A 446 -6.66 39.86 24.02
C GLY A 446 -6.42 39.32 22.63
N ASP A 447 -5.88 40.07 21.67
CA ASP A 447 -5.56 39.64 20.32
C ASP A 447 -4.14 39.08 20.25
N PHE A 448 -3.98 37.95 19.54
CA PHE A 448 -2.67 37.32 19.31
C PHE A 448 -1.79 38.21 18.44
N VAL A 449 -0.56 38.42 18.93
CA VAL A 449 0.47 39.20 18.22
C VAL A 449 1.77 38.42 18.18
N ASP A 450 2.59 38.70 17.19
CA ASP A 450 3.91 38.07 17.04
C ASP A 450 4.76 38.30 18.30
N PRO A 451 5.19 37.20 18.99
CA PRO A 451 6.00 37.31 20.20
C PRO A 451 7.31 38.07 20.03
N ARG A 452 7.86 38.15 18.79
CA ARG A 452 9.08 38.93 18.50
C ARG A 452 8.95 40.44 18.77
N ARG A 453 7.72 40.93 18.82
CA ARG A 453 7.46 42.35 19.13
C ARG A 453 7.74 42.70 20.58
N TRP A 454 7.79 41.70 21.43
CA TRP A 454 7.92 41.90 22.90
C TRP A 454 9.17 41.24 23.49
N LEU A 455 9.82 40.28 22.75
CA LEU A 455 11.05 39.57 23.14
C LEU A 455 12.35 40.34 22.90
#